data_c065267fd792fa6a59642f1460e1f8f1
#
_entry.id   c065267fd792fa6a59642f1460e1f8f1
#
_cell.length_a   1.000
_cell.length_b   1.000
_cell.length_c   1.000
_cell.angle_alpha   90.00
_cell.angle_beta   90.00
_cell.angle_gamma   90.00
#
_symmetry.space_group_name_H-M   'P 1'
#
loop_
_entity.id
_entity.type
_entity.pdbx_description
1 polymer ?
#
loop_
_entity_poly.entity_id
_entity_poly.type
_entity_poly.pdbx_seq_one_letter_code
_entity_poly.pdbx_strand_id
1 'polypeptide(L)'
;VTTIETAVGLGSLITVCALLVAGLATMSAHLAAVDTAGAAARSHAIGREFVPVRGVVHVTEHGGLATATATVPGPLGSRSHAAVFPVEVP
;
A
#
# COMPACT_ATOMS: atom_id res chain seq x y z
N VAL A 1 -6.58 3.91 -45.24
CA VAL A 1 -6.71 4.04 -43.80
C VAL A 1 -8.15 4.35 -43.45
N THR A 2 -8.67 3.63 -42.56
CA THR A 2 -10.07 3.73 -42.20
C THR A 2 -10.24 4.30 -40.79
N THR A 3 -11.42 4.81 -40.54
CA THR A 3 -11.78 5.31 -39.19
C THR A 3 -11.71 4.21 -38.15
N ILE A 4 -12.03 2.97 -38.55
CA ILE A 4 -11.95 1.80 -37.66
C ILE A 4 -10.53 1.56 -37.22
N GLU A 5 -9.56 1.65 -38.13
CA GLU A 5 -8.15 1.47 -37.79
C GLU A 5 -7.67 2.53 -36.83
N THR A 6 -8.05 3.78 -37.03
CA THR A 6 -7.75 4.88 -36.11
C THR A 6 -8.40 4.65 -34.76
N ALA A 7 -9.67 4.21 -34.74
CA ALA A 7 -10.38 3.95 -33.48
C ALA A 7 -9.73 2.82 -32.70
N VAL A 8 -9.29 1.76 -33.35
CA VAL A 8 -8.60 0.65 -32.67
C VAL A 8 -7.25 1.10 -32.12
N GLY A 9 -6.52 1.91 -32.90
CA GLY A 9 -5.24 2.44 -32.42
C GLY A 9 -5.39 3.33 -31.20
N LEU A 10 -6.37 4.24 -31.20
CA LEU A 10 -6.64 5.10 -30.06
C LEU A 10 -7.11 4.29 -28.84
N GLY A 11 -7.99 3.30 -29.06
CA GLY A 11 -8.47 2.45 -27.99
C GLY A 11 -7.34 1.67 -27.34
N SER A 12 -6.42 1.14 -28.13
CA SER A 12 -5.25 0.42 -27.64
C SER A 12 -4.34 1.35 -26.82
N LEU A 13 -4.10 2.55 -27.31
CA LEU A 13 -3.28 3.53 -26.62
C LEU A 13 -3.89 3.92 -25.26
N ILE A 14 -5.18 4.20 -25.24
CA ILE A 14 -5.88 4.55 -24.00
C ILE A 14 -5.81 3.40 -23.00
N THR A 15 -5.98 2.17 -23.46
CA THR A 15 -5.91 0.98 -22.61
C THR A 15 -4.52 0.82 -21.98
N VAL A 16 -3.47 0.98 -22.78
CA VAL A 16 -2.10 0.89 -22.29
C VAL A 16 -1.83 1.99 -21.26
N CYS A 17 -2.23 3.23 -21.55
CA CYS A 17 -2.05 4.33 -20.63
C CYS A 17 -2.79 4.09 -19.31
N ALA A 18 -4.02 3.58 -19.38
CA ALA A 18 -4.81 3.27 -18.20
C ALA A 18 -4.12 2.20 -17.33
N LEU A 19 -3.56 1.17 -17.96
CA LEU A 19 -2.83 0.12 -17.24
C LEU A 19 -1.56 0.65 -16.59
N LEU A 20 -0.84 1.55 -17.25
CA LEU A 20 0.34 2.17 -16.69
C LEU A 20 0.01 3.03 -15.47
N VAL A 21 -1.04 3.83 -15.56
CA VAL A 21 -1.49 4.66 -14.44
C VAL A 21 -1.94 3.78 -13.27
N ALA A 22 -2.70 2.72 -13.54
CA ALA A 22 -3.15 1.79 -12.51
C ALA A 22 -1.96 1.08 -11.84
N GLY A 23 -0.95 0.70 -12.62
CA GLY A 23 0.26 0.10 -12.08
C GLY A 23 1.04 1.05 -11.18
N LEU A 24 1.21 2.30 -11.61
CA LEU A 24 1.88 3.32 -10.81
C LEU A 24 1.12 3.63 -9.53
N ALA A 25 -0.21 3.72 -9.60
CA ALA A 25 -1.05 3.95 -8.43
C ALA A 25 -0.97 2.78 -7.45
N THR A 26 -0.89 1.55 -7.94
CA THR A 26 -0.73 0.37 -7.10
C THR A 26 0.64 0.35 -6.43
N MET A 27 1.70 0.74 -7.13
CA MET A 27 3.03 0.88 -6.53
C MET A 27 3.04 1.96 -5.45
N SER A 28 2.36 3.07 -5.69
CA SER A 28 2.20 4.13 -4.69
C SER A 28 1.51 3.58 -3.44
N ALA A 29 0.49 2.75 -3.60
CA ALA A 29 -0.19 2.11 -2.48
C ALA A 29 0.76 1.18 -1.71
N HIS A 30 1.63 0.45 -2.41
CA HIS A 30 2.61 -0.40 -1.78
C HIS A 30 3.62 0.41 -0.96
N LEU A 31 4.14 1.50 -1.53
CA LEU A 31 5.06 2.39 -0.82
C LEU A 31 4.40 3.00 0.41
N ALA A 32 3.13 3.39 0.29
CA ALA A 32 2.38 3.90 1.43
C ALA A 32 2.21 2.84 2.51
N ALA A 33 1.99 1.57 2.13
CA ALA A 33 1.88 0.47 3.09
C ALA A 33 3.20 0.26 3.84
N VAL A 34 4.32 0.27 3.14
CA VAL A 34 5.65 0.13 3.76
C VAL A 34 5.91 1.26 4.75
N ASP A 35 5.66 2.50 4.33
CA ASP A 35 5.89 3.67 5.16
C ASP A 35 4.96 3.68 6.38
N THR A 36 3.69 3.36 6.17
CA THR A 36 2.68 3.33 7.24
C THR A 36 3.01 2.24 8.26
N ALA A 37 3.41 1.05 7.80
CA ALA A 37 3.79 -0.03 8.71
C ALA A 37 4.99 0.37 9.57
N GLY A 38 6.00 0.99 8.99
CA GLY A 38 7.15 1.48 9.73
C GLY A 38 6.79 2.56 10.73
N ALA A 39 5.94 3.51 10.34
CA ALA A 39 5.48 4.57 11.22
C ALA A 39 4.65 4.02 12.38
N ALA A 40 3.75 3.08 12.10
CA ALA A 40 2.94 2.43 13.12
C ALA A 40 3.80 1.67 14.12
N ALA A 41 4.81 0.96 13.63
CA ALA A 41 5.74 0.24 14.48
C ALA A 41 6.48 1.19 15.43
N ARG A 42 6.99 2.29 14.91
CA ARG A 42 7.67 3.30 15.73
C ARG A 42 6.74 3.93 16.76
N SER A 43 5.51 4.25 16.37
CA SER A 43 4.53 4.83 17.28
C SER A 43 4.17 3.87 18.40
N HIS A 44 3.97 2.60 18.07
CA HIS A 44 3.64 1.59 19.06
C HIS A 44 4.80 1.38 20.05
N ALA A 45 6.03 1.38 19.54
CA ALA A 45 7.22 1.19 20.38
C ALA A 45 7.39 2.30 21.42
N ILE A 46 6.95 3.52 21.13
CA ILE A 46 7.00 4.64 22.07
C ILE A 46 5.69 4.85 22.84
N GLY A 47 4.74 3.91 22.70
CA GLY A 47 3.49 3.95 23.46
C GLY A 47 2.46 4.93 22.93
N ARG A 48 2.58 5.40 21.71
CA ARG A 48 1.63 6.32 21.12
C ARG A 48 0.67 5.59 20.18
N GLU A 49 -0.56 6.07 20.15
CA GLU A 49 -1.53 5.60 19.19
C GLU A 49 -1.20 6.18 17.82
N PHE A 50 -1.23 5.32 16.80
CA PHE A 50 -0.98 5.72 15.44
C PHE A 50 -2.28 5.73 14.64
N VAL A 51 -2.54 6.85 13.98
CA VAL A 51 -3.67 6.97 13.05
C VAL A 51 -3.10 7.03 11.64
N PRO A 52 -3.38 6.03 10.78
CA PRO A 52 -2.85 6.05 9.43
C PRO A 52 -3.53 7.13 8.59
N VAL A 53 -2.75 7.78 7.75
CA VAL A 53 -3.28 8.76 6.80
C VAL A 53 -4.05 8.05 5.71
N ARG A 54 -3.68 6.80 5.40
CA ARG A 54 -4.22 6.06 4.30
C ARG A 54 -4.23 4.57 4.65
N GLY A 55 -5.34 3.90 4.37
CA GLY A 55 -5.46 2.48 4.62
C GLY A 55 -5.74 2.12 6.06
N VAL A 56 -5.43 0.89 6.42
CA VAL A 56 -5.72 0.31 7.73
C VAL A 56 -4.44 -0.27 8.32
N VAL A 57 -4.28 -0.15 9.62
CA VAL A 57 -3.12 -0.71 10.33
C VAL A 57 -3.63 -1.63 11.44
N HIS A 58 -3.05 -2.82 11.50
CA HIS A 58 -3.27 -3.76 12.59
C HIS A 58 -1.94 -4.05 13.28
N VAL A 59 -1.95 -4.02 14.59
CA VAL A 59 -0.77 -4.36 15.39
C VAL A 59 -1.11 -5.57 16.23
N THR A 60 -0.28 -6.61 16.12
CA THR A 60 -0.41 -7.82 16.91
C THR A 60 0.88 -8.08 17.65
N GLU A 61 0.78 -8.66 18.85
CA GLU A 61 1.94 -9.00 19.66
C GLU A 61 1.97 -10.50 19.90
N HIS A 62 3.15 -11.10 19.75
CA HIS A 62 3.33 -12.51 20.00
C HIS A 62 4.80 -12.80 20.36
N GLY A 63 5.02 -13.47 21.46
CA GLY A 63 6.35 -13.90 21.84
C GLY A 63 7.36 -12.78 22.07
N GLY A 64 6.91 -11.62 22.55
CA GLY A 64 7.79 -10.47 22.77
C GLY A 64 8.08 -9.66 21.52
N LEU A 65 7.47 -10.03 20.39
CA LEU A 65 7.57 -9.30 19.14
C LEU A 65 6.20 -8.73 18.77
N ALA A 66 6.19 -7.53 18.27
CA ALA A 66 4.98 -6.92 17.71
C ALA A 66 5.12 -6.82 16.20
N THR A 67 4.01 -7.03 15.51
CA THR A 67 3.95 -6.90 14.06
C THR A 67 2.91 -5.84 13.71
N ALA A 68 3.34 -4.78 13.05
CA ALA A 68 2.44 -3.76 12.52
C ALA A 68 2.22 -4.05 11.04
N THR A 69 1.00 -4.37 10.67
CA THR A 69 0.63 -4.66 9.28
C THR A 69 -0.22 -3.52 8.74
N ALA A 70 0.26 -2.88 7.70
CA ALA A 70 -0.47 -1.82 7.00
C ALA A 70 -0.99 -2.35 5.69
N THR A 71 -2.25 -2.07 5.40
CA THR A 71 -2.90 -2.46 4.14
C THR A 71 -3.47 -1.21 3.49
N VAL A 72 -3.08 -0.96 2.25
CA VAL A 72 -3.52 0.21 1.49
C VAL A 72 -4.16 -0.29 0.20
N PRO A 73 -5.40 0.14 -0.10
CA PRO A 73 -6.05 -0.26 -1.34
C PRO A 73 -5.41 0.41 -2.55
N GLY A 74 -5.32 -0.34 -3.65
CA GLY A 74 -4.83 0.17 -4.93
C GLY A 74 -5.75 -0.30 -6.05
N PRO A 75 -5.67 0.32 -7.24
CA PRO A 75 -6.57 -0.01 -8.35
C PRO A 75 -6.41 -1.43 -8.89
N LEU A 76 -5.23 -2.03 -8.76
CA LEU A 76 -4.99 -3.41 -9.20
C LEU A 76 -5.00 -4.40 -8.02
N GLY A 77 -5.38 -3.96 -6.84
CA GLY A 77 -5.45 -4.77 -5.64
C GLY A 77 -4.84 -4.06 -4.46
N SER A 78 -5.23 -4.51 -3.26
CA SER A 78 -4.68 -3.96 -2.04
C SER A 78 -3.23 -4.40 -1.85
N ARG A 79 -2.41 -3.51 -1.31
CA ARG A 79 -1.00 -3.80 -0.99
C ARG A 79 -0.84 -3.75 0.52
N SER A 80 -0.10 -4.70 1.04
CA SER A 80 0.15 -4.75 2.48
C SER A 80 1.63 -4.95 2.77
N HIS A 81 2.05 -4.48 3.91
CA HIS A 81 3.41 -4.66 4.38
C HIS A 81 3.39 -4.76 5.90
N ALA A 82 4.24 -5.62 6.44
CA ALA A 82 4.34 -5.81 7.87
C ALA A 82 5.72 -5.41 8.36
N ALA A 83 5.76 -4.67 9.45
CA ALA A 83 6.99 -4.32 10.15
C ALA A 83 7.00 -5.04 11.49
N VAL A 84 8.05 -5.80 11.77
CA VAL A 84 8.21 -6.55 13.02
C VAL A 84 9.22 -5.83 13.89
N PHE A 85 8.89 -5.67 15.16
CA PHE A 85 9.76 -4.98 16.10
C PHE A 85 9.64 -5.60 17.49
N PRO A 86 10.71 -5.52 18.30
CA PRO A 86 10.65 -6.03 19.66
C PRO A 86 9.78 -5.15 20.53
N VAL A 87 9.01 -5.78 21.40
CA VAL A 87 8.21 -5.06 22.40
C VAL A 87 9.03 -4.94 23.67
N GLU A 88 9.23 -3.70 24.11
CA GLU A 88 9.83 -3.47 25.40
C GLU A 88 8.78 -3.67 26.48
N VAL A 89 8.98 -4.67 27.28
CA VAL A 89 8.05 -4.98 28.36
C VAL A 89 8.35 -4.08 29.54
N PRO A 90 7.32 -3.35 30.01
CA PRO A 90 7.48 -2.54 31.22
C PRO A 90 7.65 -3.40 32.47
#